data_d20e4ffd62d4cb43d03f702bc70d8407
#
_entry.id   d20e4ffd62d4cb43d03f702bc70d8407
#
_cell.length_a   1.000
_cell.length_b   1.000
_cell.length_c   1.000
_cell.angle_alpha   90.00
_cell.angle_beta   90.00
_cell.angle_gamma   90.00
#
_symmetry.space_group_name_H-M   'P 1'
#
loop_
_entity.id
_entity.type
_entity.pdbx_description
1 polymer ?
#
loop_
_entity_poly.entity_id
_entity_poly.type
_entity_poly.pdbx_seq_one_letter_code
_entity_poly.pdbx_strand_id
1 'polypeptide(L)'
;MKLDFSTSSGAYQIERTGSNLTPLGGLIAFASFVNELGILDVLESEFPVKRTSNNALPTRDILVGFMLTALLDGNRFSDIRFIQNDTVVGEAFGVKKRIPGDDTVRRLFEKVDSDSGRVLMYKVNQFLYKSLPDYYILDWDSTVTTRYGTQEGVEVGYNPTKPGRGSHHPLVCSVAGVRLCLDVEMRPGNAHTASGWIENMENLFSELPDNKQPWLNRADVGFCGEKFLRWHEESDKRPHYLFKLKQSKRVKEAINHVPEEAWEGNSSINALQLAECKVKLSSWDRERRVVVGRRLISKETPEESGTLFGTCEYKTMAFVTNLTENQFTCWQISDLYDKRADCENIFDELKNQWGFAGFCSQKQNVTEFAARMTLLSYNLWSLFVRFFNIDTHQEAKNSRQNFMLLPAKLVKTSRQKRIDISVNEKKWEKIKQGYERMISWLNSNAPQLNLGSTIANVAIAFRDQFTPKLEFNC
;
A
#
# COMPACT_ATOMS: atom_id res chain seq x y z
N MET A 1 -15.40 -43.05 -16.43
CA MET A 1 -14.11 -43.55 -16.97
C MET A 1 -13.16 -43.52 -15.79
N LYS A 2 -12.63 -44.64 -15.42
CA LYS A 2 -11.61 -44.81 -14.36
C LYS A 2 -10.27 -44.89 -15.06
N LEU A 3 -9.29 -44.16 -14.56
CA LEU A 3 -7.92 -44.18 -15.09
C LEU A 3 -7.00 -44.72 -13.97
N ASP A 4 -6.26 -45.77 -14.29
CA ASP A 4 -5.37 -46.44 -13.35
C ASP A 4 -3.92 -45.97 -13.58
N PHE A 5 -3.26 -45.59 -12.48
CA PHE A 5 -1.86 -45.17 -12.46
C PHE A 5 -1.08 -45.99 -11.44
N SER A 6 0.10 -46.42 -11.78
CA SER A 6 1.01 -47.07 -10.86
C SER A 6 2.14 -46.15 -10.45
N THR A 7 2.41 -46.11 -9.14
CA THR A 7 3.52 -45.35 -8.54
C THR A 7 4.36 -46.29 -7.68
N SER A 8 5.47 -45.83 -7.15
CA SER A 8 6.30 -46.57 -6.21
C SER A 8 5.57 -46.95 -4.92
N SER A 9 4.50 -46.24 -4.58
CA SER A 9 3.69 -46.51 -3.36
C SER A 9 2.42 -47.33 -3.62
N GLY A 10 2.13 -47.73 -4.88
CA GLY A 10 0.98 -48.53 -5.26
C GLY A 10 0.20 -48.01 -6.47
N ALA A 11 -0.96 -48.62 -6.71
CA ALA A 11 -1.87 -48.27 -7.78
C ALA A 11 -2.89 -47.20 -7.29
N TYR A 12 -3.16 -46.21 -8.13
CA TYR A 12 -4.14 -45.16 -7.90
C TYR A 12 -5.17 -45.12 -9.02
N GLN A 13 -6.42 -44.94 -8.67
CA GLN A 13 -7.50 -44.70 -9.62
C GLN A 13 -7.87 -43.23 -9.60
N ILE A 14 -7.91 -42.59 -10.77
CA ILE A 14 -8.40 -41.20 -10.94
C ILE A 14 -9.81 -41.27 -11.52
N GLU A 15 -10.75 -40.68 -10.79
CA GLU A 15 -12.13 -40.55 -11.21
C GLU A 15 -12.57 -39.07 -11.12
N ARG A 16 -13.49 -38.67 -12.01
CA ARG A 16 -14.16 -37.40 -11.91
C ARG A 16 -15.13 -37.42 -10.71
N THR A 17 -14.97 -36.48 -9.78
CA THR A 17 -15.99 -36.24 -8.75
C THR A 17 -16.96 -35.14 -9.20
N GLY A 18 -18.23 -35.31 -8.93
CA GLY A 18 -19.26 -34.27 -9.13
C GLY A 18 -19.46 -33.37 -7.89
N SER A 19 -18.62 -33.48 -6.89
CA SER A 19 -18.78 -32.72 -5.64
C SER A 19 -18.33 -31.27 -5.76
N ASN A 20 -18.98 -30.39 -5.00
CA ASN A 20 -18.65 -28.98 -4.86
C ASN A 20 -17.34 -28.83 -4.02
N LEU A 21 -16.21 -28.99 -4.66
CA LEU A 21 -14.88 -28.86 -4.05
C LEU A 21 -14.22 -27.56 -4.49
N THR A 22 -13.49 -26.96 -3.57
CA THR A 22 -12.63 -25.81 -3.83
C THR A 22 -11.29 -25.95 -3.09
N PRO A 23 -10.16 -25.57 -3.67
CA PRO A 23 -8.90 -25.44 -2.94
C PRO A 23 -8.85 -24.14 -2.11
N LEU A 24 -9.85 -23.26 -2.23
CA LEU A 24 -9.88 -21.89 -1.76
C LEU A 24 -10.89 -21.67 -0.61
N GLY A 25 -11.06 -22.66 0.25
CA GLY A 25 -12.08 -22.62 1.32
C GLY A 25 -11.98 -21.43 2.26
N GLY A 26 -10.79 -20.86 2.45
CA GLY A 26 -10.61 -19.64 3.24
C GLY A 26 -11.26 -18.39 2.65
N LEU A 27 -11.52 -18.37 1.34
CA LEU A 27 -12.21 -17.25 0.70
C LEU A 27 -13.69 -17.15 1.06
N ILE A 28 -14.27 -18.18 1.65
CA ILE A 28 -15.69 -18.13 2.10
C ILE A 28 -15.80 -17.13 3.28
N ALA A 29 -14.89 -17.20 4.25
CA ALA A 29 -14.85 -16.25 5.35
C ALA A 29 -14.46 -14.84 4.86
N PHE A 30 -13.53 -14.74 3.92
CA PHE A 30 -13.18 -13.46 3.29
C PHE A 30 -14.36 -12.85 2.53
N ALA A 31 -15.15 -13.64 1.83
CA ALA A 31 -16.37 -13.17 1.18
C ALA A 31 -17.39 -12.58 2.18
N SER A 32 -17.55 -13.21 3.35
CA SER A 32 -18.38 -12.67 4.44
C SER A 32 -17.87 -11.33 4.94
N PHE A 33 -16.53 -11.19 5.15
CA PHE A 33 -15.90 -9.93 5.53
C PHE A 33 -16.16 -8.81 4.49
N VAL A 34 -15.93 -9.08 3.21
CA VAL A 34 -16.13 -8.12 2.11
C VAL A 34 -17.61 -7.72 2.00
N ASN A 35 -18.53 -8.67 2.23
CA ASN A 35 -19.97 -8.42 2.21
C ASN A 35 -20.40 -7.50 3.36
N GLU A 36 -19.87 -7.70 4.58
CA GLU A 36 -20.17 -6.85 5.74
C GLU A 36 -19.74 -5.41 5.54
N LEU A 37 -18.62 -5.21 4.85
CA LEU A 37 -18.16 -3.86 4.48
C LEU A 37 -19.00 -3.21 3.37
N GLY A 38 -19.94 -3.92 2.75
CA GLY A 38 -20.79 -3.42 1.66
C GLY A 38 -20.03 -3.11 0.35
N ILE A 39 -18.79 -3.56 0.21
CA ILE A 39 -17.89 -3.18 -0.88
C ILE A 39 -18.45 -3.52 -2.25
N LEU A 40 -19.00 -4.73 -2.40
CA LEU A 40 -19.51 -5.18 -3.69
C LEU A 40 -20.78 -4.45 -4.09
N ASP A 41 -21.59 -4.02 -3.13
CA ASP A 41 -22.82 -3.25 -3.38
C ASP A 41 -22.48 -1.82 -3.80
N VAL A 42 -21.50 -1.18 -3.15
CA VAL A 42 -20.99 0.13 -3.57
C VAL A 42 -20.36 0.05 -4.97
N LEU A 43 -19.52 -0.95 -5.23
CA LEU A 43 -18.95 -1.17 -6.56
C LEU A 43 -20.02 -1.37 -7.64
N GLU A 44 -21.11 -2.07 -7.36
CA GLU A 44 -22.21 -2.31 -8.32
C GLU A 44 -23.08 -1.05 -8.52
N SER A 45 -23.45 -0.35 -7.45
CA SER A 45 -24.36 0.81 -7.51
C SER A 45 -23.69 2.07 -8.06
N GLU A 46 -22.43 2.32 -7.67
CA GLU A 46 -21.68 3.52 -8.04
C GLU A 46 -20.83 3.35 -9.31
N PHE A 47 -20.85 2.16 -9.92
CA PHE A 47 -20.09 1.92 -11.14
C PHE A 47 -20.48 2.90 -12.27
N PRO A 48 -19.54 3.63 -12.87
CA PRO A 48 -19.85 4.75 -13.78
C PRO A 48 -20.55 4.31 -15.08
N VAL A 49 -20.52 3.00 -15.39
CA VAL A 49 -21.09 2.47 -16.63
C VAL A 49 -22.27 1.53 -16.35
N LYS A 50 -23.46 1.96 -16.71
CA LYS A 50 -24.68 1.12 -16.62
C LYS A 50 -24.74 0.15 -17.79
N ARG A 51 -24.99 -1.11 -17.50
CA ARG A 51 -25.16 -2.17 -18.50
C ARG A 51 -26.63 -2.47 -18.67
N THR A 52 -27.17 -2.16 -19.84
CA THR A 52 -28.61 -2.23 -20.14
C THR A 52 -29.05 -3.50 -20.86
N SER A 53 -28.12 -4.26 -21.46
CA SER A 53 -28.46 -5.49 -22.20
C SER A 53 -28.83 -6.63 -21.24
N ASN A 54 -29.97 -7.30 -21.46
CA ASN A 54 -30.41 -8.47 -20.68
C ASN A 54 -29.41 -9.64 -20.73
N ASN A 55 -28.61 -9.74 -21.78
CA ASN A 55 -27.59 -10.77 -21.93
C ASN A 55 -26.24 -10.38 -21.30
N ALA A 56 -26.09 -9.14 -20.85
CA ALA A 56 -24.85 -8.70 -20.22
C ALA A 56 -24.60 -9.48 -18.92
N LEU A 57 -23.33 -9.75 -18.62
CA LEU A 57 -22.94 -10.21 -17.30
C LEU A 57 -23.10 -9.05 -16.31
N PRO A 58 -23.58 -9.29 -15.08
CA PRO A 58 -23.60 -8.27 -14.04
C PRO A 58 -22.21 -7.65 -13.83
N THR A 59 -22.17 -6.35 -13.56
CA THR A 59 -20.90 -5.66 -13.24
C THR A 59 -20.21 -6.31 -12.05
N ARG A 60 -20.96 -6.69 -11.01
CA ARG A 60 -20.48 -7.42 -9.84
C ARG A 60 -19.69 -8.69 -10.22
N ASP A 61 -20.25 -9.53 -11.11
CA ASP A 61 -19.59 -10.78 -11.53
C ASP A 61 -18.22 -10.52 -12.17
N ILE A 62 -18.10 -9.41 -12.92
CA ILE A 62 -16.85 -9.02 -13.60
C ILE A 62 -15.82 -8.51 -12.61
N LEU A 63 -16.23 -7.63 -11.69
CA LEU A 63 -15.34 -7.03 -10.69
C LEU A 63 -14.87 -8.08 -9.67
N VAL A 64 -15.75 -8.96 -9.22
CA VAL A 64 -15.40 -10.11 -8.37
C VAL A 64 -14.40 -11.00 -9.07
N GLY A 65 -14.62 -11.32 -10.37
CA GLY A 65 -13.66 -12.11 -11.14
C GLY A 65 -12.26 -11.51 -11.18
N PHE A 66 -12.15 -10.20 -11.39
CA PHE A 66 -10.86 -9.52 -11.36
C PHE A 66 -10.24 -9.50 -9.95
N MET A 67 -11.01 -9.17 -8.92
CA MET A 67 -10.55 -9.16 -7.53
C MET A 67 -10.00 -10.53 -7.10
N LEU A 68 -10.72 -11.60 -7.43
CA LEU A 68 -10.26 -12.98 -7.15
C LEU A 68 -9.01 -13.34 -7.96
N THR A 69 -8.86 -12.84 -9.18
CA THR A 69 -7.65 -13.03 -9.98
C THR A 69 -6.43 -12.41 -9.30
N ALA A 70 -6.54 -11.17 -8.83
CA ALA A 70 -5.47 -10.50 -8.09
C ALA A 70 -5.16 -11.22 -6.75
N LEU A 71 -6.19 -11.68 -6.04
CA LEU A 71 -6.04 -12.48 -4.82
C LEU A 71 -5.30 -13.81 -5.04
N LEU A 72 -5.39 -14.40 -6.22
CA LEU A 72 -4.72 -15.65 -6.58
C LEU A 72 -3.33 -15.45 -7.20
N ASP A 73 -2.70 -14.30 -6.99
CA ASP A 73 -1.39 -13.96 -7.57
C ASP A 73 -1.40 -13.87 -9.11
N GLY A 74 -2.57 -13.64 -9.69
CA GLY A 74 -2.68 -13.35 -11.12
C GLY A 74 -1.97 -12.04 -11.46
N ASN A 75 -1.29 -12.02 -12.59
CA ASN A 75 -0.58 -10.83 -13.08
C ASN A 75 -0.96 -10.46 -14.53
N ARG A 76 -1.85 -11.23 -15.14
CA ARG A 76 -2.43 -10.98 -16.45
C ARG A 76 -3.94 -11.12 -16.39
N PHE A 77 -4.65 -10.39 -17.23
CA PHE A 77 -6.11 -10.55 -17.33
C PHE A 77 -6.51 -11.98 -17.67
N SER A 78 -5.70 -12.70 -18.45
CA SER A 78 -5.95 -14.11 -18.80
C SER A 78 -5.91 -15.08 -17.60
N ASP A 79 -5.29 -14.68 -16.48
CA ASP A 79 -5.16 -15.53 -15.30
C ASP A 79 -6.49 -15.70 -14.56
N ILE A 80 -7.52 -14.92 -14.93
CA ILE A 80 -8.91 -15.13 -14.46
C ILE A 80 -9.40 -16.57 -14.70
N ARG A 81 -8.76 -17.31 -15.62
CA ARG A 81 -9.05 -18.74 -15.88
C ARG A 81 -8.85 -19.61 -14.65
N PHE A 82 -7.96 -19.23 -13.73
CA PHE A 82 -7.71 -20.00 -12.51
C PHE A 82 -8.93 -20.08 -11.58
N ILE A 83 -9.80 -19.05 -11.60
CA ILE A 83 -10.98 -18.99 -10.74
C ILE A 83 -12.30 -19.22 -11.51
N GLN A 84 -12.27 -19.19 -12.84
CA GLN A 84 -13.46 -19.16 -13.68
C GLN A 84 -14.42 -20.32 -13.46
N ASN A 85 -13.90 -21.48 -13.07
CA ASN A 85 -14.69 -22.69 -12.85
C ASN A 85 -14.92 -23.04 -11.38
N ASP A 86 -14.47 -22.20 -10.44
CA ASP A 86 -14.73 -22.41 -9.01
C ASP A 86 -16.09 -21.85 -8.63
N THR A 87 -17.11 -22.69 -8.75
CA THR A 87 -18.49 -22.32 -8.44
C THR A 87 -18.72 -22.09 -6.94
N VAL A 88 -17.93 -22.70 -6.07
CA VAL A 88 -18.05 -22.55 -4.60
C VAL A 88 -17.65 -21.15 -4.17
N VAL A 89 -16.52 -20.67 -4.64
CA VAL A 89 -16.04 -19.31 -4.35
C VAL A 89 -16.92 -18.28 -5.05
N GLY A 90 -17.28 -18.51 -6.31
CA GLY A 90 -18.20 -17.62 -7.04
C GLY A 90 -19.53 -17.43 -6.31
N GLU A 91 -20.13 -18.50 -5.79
CA GLU A 91 -21.35 -18.45 -5.00
C GLU A 91 -21.19 -17.66 -3.70
N ALA A 92 -20.06 -17.81 -3.00
CA ALA A 92 -19.77 -17.08 -1.76
C ALA A 92 -19.69 -15.57 -1.96
N PHE A 93 -19.15 -15.11 -3.09
CA PHE A 93 -19.10 -13.69 -3.48
C PHE A 93 -20.36 -13.18 -4.17
N GLY A 94 -21.41 -14.01 -4.27
CA GLY A 94 -22.68 -13.63 -4.87
C GLY A 94 -22.62 -13.44 -6.38
N VAL A 95 -21.77 -14.17 -7.08
CA VAL A 95 -21.74 -14.23 -8.55
C VAL A 95 -23.06 -14.74 -9.06
N LYS A 96 -23.77 -13.93 -9.85
CA LYS A 96 -25.17 -14.20 -10.28
C LYS A 96 -25.23 -15.13 -11.49
N LYS A 97 -24.28 -14.98 -12.43
CA LYS A 97 -24.25 -15.77 -13.66
C LYS A 97 -22.98 -16.63 -13.73
N ARG A 98 -21.84 -15.98 -13.89
CA ARG A 98 -20.52 -16.64 -13.98
C ARG A 98 -19.39 -15.63 -13.88
N ILE A 99 -18.22 -16.07 -13.50
CA ILE A 99 -16.97 -15.31 -13.66
C ILE A 99 -16.65 -15.23 -15.17
N PRO A 100 -16.37 -14.03 -15.69
CA PRO A 100 -16.16 -13.81 -17.12
C PRO A 100 -14.77 -14.27 -17.59
N GLY A 101 -14.55 -14.23 -18.91
CA GLY A 101 -13.19 -14.24 -19.47
C GLY A 101 -12.55 -12.85 -19.45
N ASP A 102 -11.25 -12.81 -19.68
CA ASP A 102 -10.39 -11.62 -19.65
C ASP A 102 -10.84 -10.48 -20.58
N ASP A 103 -11.31 -10.79 -21.79
CA ASP A 103 -11.82 -9.78 -22.71
C ASP A 103 -13.01 -9.00 -22.15
N THR A 104 -13.88 -9.67 -21.39
CA THR A 104 -15.03 -9.03 -20.78
C THR A 104 -14.59 -8.04 -19.69
N VAL A 105 -13.56 -8.40 -18.91
CA VAL A 105 -12.99 -7.53 -17.90
C VAL A 105 -12.35 -6.31 -18.55
N ARG A 106 -11.49 -6.50 -19.55
CA ARG A 106 -10.82 -5.41 -20.26
C ARG A 106 -11.80 -4.45 -20.92
N ARG A 107 -12.84 -4.95 -21.59
CA ARG A 107 -13.90 -4.13 -22.21
C ARG A 107 -14.75 -3.37 -21.19
N LEU A 108 -14.90 -3.88 -19.97
CA LEU A 108 -15.58 -3.13 -18.91
C LEU A 108 -14.67 -2.00 -18.42
N PHE A 109 -13.40 -2.30 -18.14
CA PHE A 109 -12.42 -1.33 -17.65
C PHE A 109 -12.13 -0.23 -18.67
N GLU A 110 -12.14 -0.53 -19.96
CA GLU A 110 -11.95 0.45 -21.03
C GLU A 110 -13.01 1.56 -21.04
N LYS A 111 -14.20 1.29 -20.49
CA LYS A 111 -15.29 2.27 -20.37
C LYS A 111 -15.20 3.18 -19.14
N VAL A 112 -14.23 2.93 -18.27
CA VAL A 112 -13.99 3.73 -17.06
C VAL A 112 -12.83 4.67 -17.36
N ASP A 113 -13.07 5.96 -17.43
CA ASP A 113 -12.02 6.97 -17.49
C ASP A 113 -11.31 7.11 -16.15
N SER A 114 -10.16 7.79 -16.14
CA SER A 114 -9.30 7.93 -14.95
C SER A 114 -10.04 8.60 -13.78
N ASP A 115 -10.77 9.68 -14.04
CA ASP A 115 -11.49 10.45 -13.00
C ASP A 115 -12.66 9.67 -12.43
N SER A 116 -13.49 9.08 -13.29
CA SER A 116 -14.60 8.23 -12.85
C SER A 116 -14.12 7.03 -12.05
N GLY A 117 -12.99 6.43 -12.45
CA GLY A 117 -12.35 5.33 -11.74
C GLY A 117 -11.83 5.76 -10.36
N ARG A 118 -11.22 6.94 -10.26
CA ARG A 118 -10.76 7.54 -9.00
C ARG A 118 -11.92 7.81 -8.05
N VAL A 119 -12.96 8.50 -8.51
CA VAL A 119 -14.16 8.81 -7.73
C VAL A 119 -14.85 7.54 -7.21
N LEU A 120 -14.97 6.51 -8.05
CA LEU A 120 -15.50 5.21 -7.62
C LEU A 120 -14.68 4.63 -6.48
N MET A 121 -13.33 4.63 -6.59
CA MET A 121 -12.47 4.07 -5.54
C MET A 121 -12.56 4.87 -4.24
N TYR A 122 -12.70 6.18 -4.29
CA TYR A 122 -12.91 7.00 -3.10
C TYR A 122 -14.21 6.63 -2.37
N LYS A 123 -15.30 6.45 -3.11
CA LYS A 123 -16.59 5.97 -2.55
C LYS A 123 -16.45 4.57 -1.93
N VAL A 124 -15.77 3.67 -2.63
CA VAL A 124 -15.54 2.30 -2.15
C VAL A 124 -14.67 2.27 -0.89
N ASN A 125 -13.66 3.13 -0.80
CA ASN A 125 -12.73 3.17 0.32
C ASN A 125 -13.25 3.92 1.56
N GLN A 126 -14.48 4.44 1.56
CA GLN A 126 -15.06 5.15 2.71
C GLN A 126 -15.03 4.33 4.01
N PHE A 127 -15.13 3.00 3.91
CA PHE A 127 -15.00 2.09 5.06
C PHE A 127 -13.60 2.21 5.73
N LEU A 128 -12.56 2.38 4.92
CA LEU A 128 -11.19 2.55 5.39
C LEU A 128 -10.96 3.97 5.93
N TYR A 129 -11.40 4.99 5.18
CA TYR A 129 -11.21 6.40 5.56
C TYR A 129 -11.84 6.72 6.92
N LYS A 130 -13.05 6.25 7.19
CA LYS A 130 -13.73 6.40 8.48
C LYS A 130 -13.03 5.70 9.64
N SER A 131 -12.23 4.69 9.35
CA SER A 131 -11.51 3.89 10.35
C SER A 131 -10.11 4.44 10.66
N LEU A 132 -9.62 5.43 9.91
CA LEU A 132 -8.33 6.06 10.19
C LEU A 132 -8.36 6.76 11.55
N PRO A 133 -7.23 6.80 12.30
CA PRO A 133 -7.15 7.56 13.54
C PRO A 133 -7.12 9.07 13.24
N ASP A 134 -7.25 9.89 14.29
CA ASP A 134 -7.23 11.34 14.15
C ASP A 134 -5.84 11.90 13.78
N TYR A 135 -4.78 11.14 14.08
CA TYR A 135 -3.40 11.49 13.76
C TYR A 135 -2.74 10.30 13.05
N TYR A 136 -2.33 10.50 11.81
CA TYR A 136 -1.60 9.48 11.04
C TYR A 136 -0.70 10.14 9.99
N ILE A 137 0.20 9.35 9.44
CA ILE A 137 1.19 9.75 8.45
C ILE A 137 0.83 9.15 7.11
N LEU A 138 0.93 9.95 6.06
CA LEU A 138 0.90 9.46 4.68
C LEU A 138 2.31 9.41 4.09
N ASP A 139 2.62 8.29 3.50
CA ASP A 139 3.81 8.10 2.68
C ASP A 139 3.43 8.21 1.21
N TRP A 140 4.06 9.16 0.53
CA TRP A 140 3.94 9.35 -0.90
C TRP A 140 5.21 8.88 -1.58
N ASP A 141 5.05 7.98 -2.53
CA ASP A 141 6.18 7.52 -3.32
C ASP A 141 5.75 7.08 -4.71
N SER A 142 6.70 7.04 -5.62
CA SER A 142 6.47 6.56 -6.97
C SER A 142 7.34 5.35 -7.26
N THR A 143 6.82 4.49 -8.12
CA THR A 143 7.56 3.31 -8.51
C THR A 143 7.57 3.16 -10.03
N VAL A 144 8.55 2.44 -10.56
CA VAL A 144 8.65 2.18 -12.00
C VAL A 144 8.08 0.82 -12.33
N THR A 145 7.18 0.77 -13.32
CA THR A 145 6.69 -0.48 -13.89
C THR A 145 7.12 -0.57 -15.36
N THR A 146 8.19 -1.32 -15.61
CA THR A 146 8.78 -1.49 -16.95
C THR A 146 7.79 -2.15 -17.90
N ARG A 147 7.72 -1.68 -19.16
CA ARG A 147 6.85 -2.19 -20.22
C ARG A 147 7.69 -2.64 -21.43
N TYR A 148 7.15 -3.61 -22.17
CA TYR A 148 7.83 -4.19 -23.33
C TYR A 148 7.06 -3.96 -24.65
N GLY A 149 6.08 -3.08 -24.63
CA GLY A 149 5.26 -2.76 -25.79
C GLY A 149 5.02 -1.25 -25.91
N THR A 150 4.12 -0.91 -26.81
CA THR A 150 3.75 0.48 -27.16
C THR A 150 2.42 0.88 -26.51
N GLN A 151 2.19 0.45 -25.27
CA GLN A 151 0.96 0.79 -24.56
C GLN A 151 0.90 2.30 -24.29
N GLU A 152 -0.31 2.84 -24.25
CA GLU A 152 -0.56 4.24 -23.96
C GLU A 152 0.07 4.66 -22.62
N GLY A 153 0.76 5.82 -22.59
CA GLY A 153 1.50 6.30 -21.43
C GLY A 153 2.86 5.64 -21.18
N VAL A 154 3.25 4.68 -22.01
CA VAL A 154 4.60 4.08 -21.93
C VAL A 154 5.62 5.01 -22.56
N GLU A 155 6.43 5.62 -21.70
CA GLU A 155 7.47 6.56 -22.08
C GLU A 155 8.83 6.15 -21.51
N VAL A 156 9.90 6.56 -22.19
CA VAL A 156 11.27 6.39 -21.68
C VAL A 156 11.57 7.51 -20.68
N GLY A 157 11.84 7.12 -19.44
CA GLY A 157 12.18 8.02 -18.36
C GLY A 157 13.16 7.38 -17.38
N TYR A 158 13.14 7.83 -16.13
CA TYR A 158 13.95 7.24 -15.08
C TYR A 158 13.54 5.79 -14.82
N ASN A 159 14.42 4.87 -15.15
CA ASN A 159 14.22 3.43 -14.91
C ASN A 159 15.56 2.83 -14.42
N PRO A 160 15.79 2.74 -13.11
CA PRO A 160 17.06 2.30 -12.57
C PRO A 160 17.34 0.82 -12.81
N THR A 161 16.28 0.00 -12.95
CA THR A 161 16.42 -1.45 -13.17
C THR A 161 16.69 -1.79 -14.63
N LYS A 162 16.08 -1.03 -15.56
CA LYS A 162 16.21 -1.24 -17.02
C LYS A 162 16.33 0.10 -17.74
N PRO A 163 17.51 0.74 -17.69
CA PRO A 163 17.74 2.03 -18.34
C PRO A 163 17.39 2.00 -19.82
N GLY A 164 16.74 3.07 -20.31
CA GLY A 164 16.30 3.20 -21.71
C GLY A 164 15.06 2.41 -22.08
N ARG A 165 14.45 1.65 -21.17
CA ARG A 165 13.18 0.97 -21.43
C ARG A 165 11.99 1.84 -21.07
N GLY A 166 10.96 1.78 -21.91
CA GLY A 166 9.68 2.41 -21.62
C GLY A 166 9.00 1.84 -20.38
N SER A 167 8.31 2.69 -19.66
CA SER A 167 7.67 2.33 -18.39
C SER A 167 6.43 3.17 -18.14
N HIS A 168 5.63 2.77 -17.14
CA HIS A 168 4.75 3.67 -16.38
C HIS A 168 5.42 4.02 -15.06
N HIS A 169 5.04 5.17 -14.49
CA HIS A 169 5.59 5.68 -13.23
C HIS A 169 4.47 6.01 -12.24
N PRO A 170 3.74 4.97 -11.73
CA PRO A 170 2.64 5.19 -10.81
C PRO A 170 3.09 5.89 -9.52
N LEU A 171 2.26 6.84 -9.06
CA LEU A 171 2.33 7.48 -7.76
C LEU A 171 1.36 6.77 -6.83
N VAL A 172 1.83 6.38 -5.65
CA VAL A 172 1.02 5.69 -4.64
C VAL A 172 1.06 6.45 -3.33
N CYS A 173 -0.10 6.53 -2.70
CA CYS A 173 -0.28 7.03 -1.35
C CYS A 173 -0.55 5.86 -0.39
N SER A 174 0.20 5.76 0.68
CA SER A 174 0.02 4.73 1.69
C SER A 174 0.03 5.29 3.11
N VAL A 175 -0.64 4.57 4.02
CA VAL A 175 -0.66 4.90 5.45
C VAL A 175 0.53 4.26 6.14
N ALA A 176 1.37 5.07 6.76
CA ALA A 176 2.57 4.63 7.44
C ALA A 176 2.28 3.64 8.58
N GLY A 177 3.08 2.59 8.66
CA GLY A 177 3.02 1.59 9.74
C GLY A 177 1.92 0.54 9.61
N VAL A 178 1.00 0.67 8.63
CA VAL A 178 -0.10 -0.30 8.43
C VAL A 178 -0.11 -0.96 7.07
N ARG A 179 0.74 -0.51 6.16
CA ARG A 179 0.83 -1.05 4.79
C ARG A 179 -0.52 -1.12 4.07
N LEU A 180 -1.32 -0.05 4.17
CA LEU A 180 -2.56 0.11 3.40
C LEU A 180 -2.40 1.27 2.43
N CYS A 181 -2.90 1.11 1.21
CA CYS A 181 -2.82 2.13 0.17
C CYS A 181 -4.15 2.88 0.06
N LEU A 182 -4.11 4.21 0.07
CA LEU A 182 -5.31 5.05 -0.05
C LEU A 182 -5.60 5.44 -1.48
N ASP A 183 -4.57 5.63 -2.31
CA ASP A 183 -4.74 6.02 -3.71
C ASP A 183 -3.57 5.57 -4.59
N VAL A 184 -3.83 5.53 -5.90
CA VAL A 184 -2.84 5.35 -6.95
C VAL A 184 -3.22 6.14 -8.20
N GLU A 185 -2.23 6.80 -8.79
CA GLU A 185 -2.32 7.41 -10.11
C GLU A 185 -1.33 6.77 -11.06
N MET A 186 -1.81 6.31 -12.21
CA MET A 186 -0.95 5.74 -13.26
C MET A 186 -0.44 6.86 -14.16
N ARG A 187 0.87 7.16 -14.11
CA ARG A 187 1.49 8.24 -14.84
C ARG A 187 2.40 7.73 -15.96
N PRO A 188 2.66 8.55 -16.99
CA PRO A 188 3.65 8.23 -18.01
C PRO A 188 5.04 7.97 -17.43
N GLY A 189 5.82 7.13 -18.12
CA GLY A 189 7.16 6.74 -17.65
C GLY A 189 8.17 7.86 -17.54
N ASN A 190 7.98 8.96 -18.26
CA ASN A 190 8.79 10.19 -18.19
C ASN A 190 8.28 11.22 -17.19
N ALA A 191 7.19 10.93 -16.46
CA ALA A 191 6.67 11.82 -15.45
C ALA A 191 7.69 12.03 -14.33
N HIS A 192 7.89 13.28 -13.92
CA HIS A 192 8.66 13.58 -12.72
C HIS A 192 7.96 13.03 -11.49
N THR A 193 8.74 12.55 -10.50
CA THR A 193 8.22 11.89 -9.29
C THR A 193 7.05 12.64 -8.62
N ALA A 194 7.11 13.97 -8.55
CA ALA A 194 6.09 14.79 -7.90
C ALA A 194 5.08 15.44 -8.89
N SER A 195 5.06 15.04 -10.17
CA SER A 195 4.05 15.53 -11.11
C SER A 195 2.65 15.11 -10.66
N GLY A 196 1.69 16.06 -10.65
CA GLY A 196 0.30 15.82 -10.23
C GLY A 196 0.09 15.65 -8.72
N TRP A 197 1.16 15.66 -7.91
CA TRP A 197 1.06 15.29 -6.48
C TRP A 197 0.11 16.20 -5.67
N ILE A 198 0.17 17.53 -5.84
CA ILE A 198 -0.74 18.46 -5.13
C ILE A 198 -2.19 18.15 -5.47
N GLU A 199 -2.49 17.99 -6.74
CA GLU A 199 -3.85 17.68 -7.20
C GLU A 199 -4.34 16.33 -6.62
N ASN A 200 -3.48 15.32 -6.60
CA ASN A 200 -3.82 14.03 -5.98
C ASN A 200 -4.05 14.15 -4.47
N MET A 201 -3.24 14.94 -3.77
CA MET A 201 -3.46 15.20 -2.33
C MET A 201 -4.80 15.91 -2.11
N GLU A 202 -5.09 16.98 -2.86
CA GLU A 202 -6.33 17.74 -2.73
C GLU A 202 -7.56 16.87 -3.03
N ASN A 203 -7.50 16.05 -4.07
CA ASN A 203 -8.55 15.09 -4.40
C ASN A 203 -8.78 14.07 -3.28
N LEU A 204 -7.69 13.48 -2.75
CA LEU A 204 -7.82 12.51 -1.66
C LEU A 204 -8.35 13.17 -0.38
N PHE A 205 -7.81 14.33 -0.01
CA PHE A 205 -8.16 15.00 1.24
C PHE A 205 -9.60 15.51 1.25
N SER A 206 -10.16 15.89 0.09
CA SER A 206 -11.57 16.25 -0.03
C SER A 206 -12.54 15.09 0.23
N GLU A 207 -12.07 13.85 0.12
CA GLU A 207 -12.86 12.64 0.34
C GLU A 207 -12.68 12.04 1.75
N LEU A 208 -11.66 12.49 2.47
CA LEU A 208 -11.44 12.09 3.86
C LEU A 208 -12.41 12.84 4.79
N PRO A 209 -12.96 12.20 5.83
CA PRO A 209 -13.73 12.89 6.85
C PRO A 209 -12.91 14.05 7.48
N ASP A 210 -13.57 15.16 7.83
CA ASP A 210 -12.91 16.35 8.38
C ASP A 210 -12.03 16.05 9.60
N ASN A 211 -12.45 15.12 10.45
CA ASN A 211 -11.71 14.67 11.62
C ASN A 211 -10.70 13.54 11.34
N LYS A 212 -10.50 13.18 10.06
CA LYS A 212 -9.60 12.10 9.63
C LYS A 212 -8.59 12.62 8.59
N GLN A 213 -8.18 13.86 8.71
CA GLN A 213 -7.14 14.42 7.86
C GLN A 213 -5.75 13.93 8.29
N PRO A 214 -4.80 13.71 7.35
CA PRO A 214 -3.45 13.28 7.71
C PRO A 214 -2.74 14.40 8.49
N TRP A 215 -1.93 13.99 9.45
CA TRP A 215 -1.15 14.94 10.24
C TRP A 215 0.20 15.28 9.60
N LEU A 216 0.84 14.30 8.93
CA LEU A 216 2.17 14.44 8.31
C LEU A 216 2.19 13.76 6.94
N ASN A 217 2.78 14.42 5.95
CA ASN A 217 3.20 13.81 4.71
C ASN A 217 4.71 13.53 4.74
N ARG A 218 5.11 12.28 4.41
CA ARG A 218 6.51 11.91 4.17
C ARG A 218 6.72 11.57 2.70
N ALA A 219 7.85 11.99 2.17
CA ALA A 219 8.20 11.68 0.78
C ALA A 219 9.71 11.68 0.57
N ASP A 220 10.14 11.11 -0.56
CA ASP A 220 11.55 11.09 -0.95
C ASP A 220 11.98 12.43 -1.60
N VAL A 221 13.23 12.46 -2.00
CA VAL A 221 13.96 13.63 -2.54
C VAL A 221 13.26 14.29 -3.73
N GLY A 222 12.49 13.53 -4.50
CA GLY A 222 11.74 14.03 -5.65
C GLY A 222 10.62 15.02 -5.30
N PHE A 223 10.22 15.10 -4.04
CA PHE A 223 9.09 15.92 -3.55
C PHE A 223 9.53 17.22 -2.85
N CYS A 224 10.83 17.53 -2.79
CA CYS A 224 11.38 18.70 -2.09
C CYS A 224 11.33 20.01 -2.89
N GLY A 225 10.48 20.13 -3.90
CA GLY A 225 10.33 21.37 -4.67
C GLY A 225 9.62 22.47 -3.87
N GLU A 226 10.01 23.76 -4.10
CA GLU A 226 9.42 24.93 -3.44
C GLU A 226 7.90 24.94 -3.45
N LYS A 227 7.29 24.63 -4.60
CA LYS A 227 5.84 24.55 -4.77
C LYS A 227 5.18 23.62 -3.75
N PHE A 228 5.81 22.50 -3.44
CA PHE A 228 5.27 21.49 -2.53
C PHE A 228 5.44 21.90 -1.06
N LEU A 229 6.60 22.46 -0.70
CA LEU A 229 6.86 22.95 0.64
C LEU A 229 5.90 24.11 0.98
N ARG A 230 5.78 25.09 0.09
CA ARG A 230 4.83 26.20 0.24
C ARG A 230 3.40 25.73 0.40
N TRP A 231 2.96 24.76 -0.41
CA TRP A 231 1.61 24.24 -0.28
C TRP A 231 1.31 23.78 1.15
N HIS A 232 2.23 23.07 1.81
CA HIS A 232 2.06 22.65 3.20
C HIS A 232 2.10 23.82 4.21
N GLU A 233 2.84 24.87 3.90
CA GLU A 233 3.07 26.02 4.79
C GLU A 233 2.00 27.13 4.67
N GLU A 234 1.15 27.09 3.65
CA GLU A 234 0.15 28.14 3.39
C GLU A 234 -1.09 28.04 4.28
N SER A 235 -1.29 26.94 5.01
CA SER A 235 -2.46 26.76 5.86
C SER A 235 -2.19 25.75 7.00
N ASP A 236 -2.54 26.12 8.22
CA ASP A 236 -2.47 25.25 9.41
C ASP A 236 -3.40 24.03 9.34
N LYS A 237 -4.33 24.02 8.38
CA LYS A 237 -5.20 22.87 8.11
C LYS A 237 -4.54 21.80 7.25
N ARG A 238 -3.42 22.14 6.62
CA ARG A 238 -2.65 21.21 5.78
C ARG A 238 -1.70 20.37 6.65
N PRO A 239 -1.41 19.12 6.27
CA PRO A 239 -0.50 18.28 7.04
C PRO A 239 0.90 18.89 7.11
N HIS A 240 1.60 18.60 8.16
CA HIS A 240 3.05 18.84 8.22
C HIS A 240 3.77 18.02 7.14
N TYR A 241 5.04 18.32 6.91
CA TYR A 241 5.85 17.55 5.97
C TYR A 241 7.20 17.15 6.57
N LEU A 242 7.71 16.02 6.07
CA LEU A 242 9.06 15.52 6.35
C LEU A 242 9.61 14.86 5.08
N PHE A 243 10.49 15.57 4.36
CA PHE A 243 11.02 15.13 3.08
C PHE A 243 12.53 14.99 3.12
N LYS A 244 13.04 13.95 2.45
CA LYS A 244 14.47 13.80 2.24
C LYS A 244 14.97 14.90 1.31
N LEU A 245 16.05 15.56 1.69
CA LEU A 245 16.59 16.68 0.93
C LEU A 245 17.76 16.23 0.05
N LYS A 246 17.77 16.69 -1.21
CA LYS A 246 18.87 16.42 -2.13
C LYS A 246 20.15 17.06 -1.63
N GLN A 247 21.23 16.32 -1.63
CA GLN A 247 22.59 16.74 -1.24
C GLN A 247 23.20 17.68 -2.31
N SER A 248 22.61 18.86 -2.51
CA SER A 248 23.13 19.90 -3.37
C SER A 248 24.40 20.53 -2.75
N LYS A 249 25.17 21.28 -3.54
CA LYS A 249 26.36 21.99 -3.04
C LYS A 249 26.03 22.84 -1.82
N ARG A 250 24.93 23.62 -1.85
CA ARG A 250 24.49 24.44 -0.72
C ARG A 250 24.12 23.63 0.53
N VAL A 251 23.48 22.49 0.37
CA VAL A 251 23.13 21.60 1.50
C VAL A 251 24.41 21.04 2.12
N LYS A 252 25.37 20.61 1.30
CA LYS A 252 26.68 20.15 1.78
C LYS A 252 27.46 21.25 2.48
N GLU A 253 27.47 22.46 1.93
CA GLU A 253 28.06 23.63 2.58
C GLU A 253 27.41 23.92 3.93
N ALA A 254 26.08 23.90 4.03
CA ALA A 254 25.38 24.09 5.29
C ALA A 254 25.74 23.00 6.33
N ILE A 255 25.84 21.74 5.91
CA ILE A 255 26.28 20.63 6.77
C ILE A 255 27.70 20.85 7.29
N ASN A 256 28.61 21.29 6.42
CA ASN A 256 30.00 21.56 6.79
C ASN A 256 30.17 22.77 7.73
N HIS A 257 29.21 23.68 7.77
CA HIS A 257 29.20 24.84 8.70
C HIS A 257 28.55 24.51 10.05
N VAL A 258 27.99 23.33 10.23
CA VAL A 258 27.47 22.91 11.56
C VAL A 258 28.65 22.76 12.51
N PRO A 259 28.66 23.49 13.65
CA PRO A 259 29.73 23.39 14.64
C PRO A 259 29.87 21.94 15.17
N GLU A 260 31.09 21.51 15.49
CA GLU A 260 31.31 20.13 15.92
C GLU A 260 30.57 19.80 17.23
N GLU A 261 30.43 20.77 18.12
CA GLU A 261 29.68 20.67 19.37
C GLU A 261 28.16 20.54 19.21
N ALA A 262 27.62 20.91 18.02
CA ALA A 262 26.19 20.78 17.74
C ALA A 262 25.79 19.38 17.25
N TRP A 263 26.76 18.52 16.98
CA TRP A 263 26.47 17.14 16.58
C TRP A 263 26.18 16.26 17.79
N GLU A 264 24.96 15.79 17.90
CA GLU A 264 24.51 14.85 18.91
C GLU A 264 24.75 13.40 18.47
N GLY A 265 25.19 12.56 19.40
CA GLY A 265 25.39 11.12 19.17
C GLY A 265 26.83 10.68 19.27
N ASN A 266 27.07 9.39 19.01
CA ASN A 266 28.40 8.79 19.13
C ASN A 266 29.23 9.07 17.86
N SER A 267 30.50 9.43 18.04
CA SER A 267 31.47 9.72 16.95
C SER A 267 32.22 8.48 16.43
N SER A 268 31.88 7.28 16.86
CA SER A 268 32.50 6.05 16.36
C SER A 268 32.17 5.76 14.90
N ILE A 269 32.97 4.94 14.23
CA ILE A 269 32.79 4.53 12.85
C ILE A 269 31.36 3.91 12.70
N ASN A 270 30.64 4.32 11.66
CA ASN A 270 29.26 3.94 11.33
C ASN A 270 28.18 4.39 12.32
N ALA A 271 28.53 5.02 13.44
CA ALA A 271 27.53 5.60 14.34
C ALA A 271 26.87 6.84 13.71
N LEU A 272 25.57 7.01 13.99
CA LEU A 272 24.84 8.17 13.53
C LEU A 272 25.04 9.33 14.48
N GLN A 273 25.38 10.48 13.92
CA GLN A 273 25.31 11.77 14.59
C GLN A 273 24.28 12.64 13.87
N LEU A 274 23.51 13.40 14.64
CA LEU A 274 22.46 14.29 14.14
C LEU A 274 22.72 15.72 14.60
N ALA A 275 22.35 16.65 13.76
CA ALA A 275 22.30 18.07 14.08
C ALA A 275 21.19 18.74 13.28
N GLU A 276 21.00 20.02 13.50
CA GLU A 276 20.07 20.80 12.68
C GLU A 276 20.70 22.12 12.21
N CYS A 277 20.19 22.60 11.11
CA CYS A 277 20.57 23.89 10.56
C CYS A 277 19.39 24.54 9.81
N LYS A 278 19.48 25.81 9.56
CA LYS A 278 18.57 26.52 8.66
C LYS A 278 19.21 26.64 7.28
N VAL A 279 18.46 26.26 6.26
CA VAL A 279 18.94 26.27 4.87
C VAL A 279 17.99 27.10 4.01
N LYS A 280 18.56 27.97 3.19
CA LYS A 280 17.88 28.64 2.09
C LYS A 280 18.51 28.23 0.77
N LEU A 281 17.81 27.41 -0.01
CA LEU A 281 18.22 27.12 -1.38
C LEU A 281 17.87 28.28 -2.31
N SER A 282 18.56 28.38 -3.47
CA SER A 282 18.26 29.43 -4.46
C SER A 282 16.84 29.35 -5.03
N SER A 283 16.25 28.14 -5.03
CA SER A 283 14.88 27.90 -5.47
C SER A 283 13.84 28.11 -4.37
N TRP A 284 14.24 28.41 -3.13
CA TRP A 284 13.34 28.59 -1.99
C TRP A 284 13.12 30.06 -1.69
N ASP A 285 11.91 30.46 -1.34
CA ASP A 285 11.54 31.81 -0.97
C ASP A 285 12.05 32.21 0.44
N ARG A 286 12.20 31.21 1.33
CA ARG A 286 12.57 31.38 2.74
C ARG A 286 13.56 30.31 3.24
N GLU A 287 14.12 30.54 4.40
CA GLU A 287 14.86 29.53 5.14
C GLU A 287 13.92 28.50 5.75
N ARG A 288 14.36 27.24 5.78
CA ARG A 288 13.63 26.15 6.41
C ARG A 288 14.53 25.33 7.32
N ARG A 289 13.91 24.73 8.34
CA ARG A 289 14.57 23.77 9.23
C ARG A 289 15.00 22.55 8.44
N VAL A 290 16.27 22.19 8.60
CA VAL A 290 16.86 20.98 8.03
C VAL A 290 17.55 20.19 9.12
N VAL A 291 17.07 18.98 9.37
CA VAL A 291 17.77 18.02 10.22
C VAL A 291 18.79 17.29 9.36
N VAL A 292 20.02 17.29 9.81
CA VAL A 292 21.15 16.69 9.10
C VAL A 292 21.75 15.54 9.90
N GLY A 293 22.16 14.49 9.19
CA GLY A 293 22.83 13.35 9.80
C GLY A 293 24.15 13.07 9.12
N ARG A 294 25.11 12.56 9.89
CA ARG A 294 26.38 12.07 9.38
C ARG A 294 26.77 10.73 10.03
N ARG A 295 27.48 9.91 9.27
CA ARG A 295 28.12 8.68 9.75
C ARG A 295 29.57 8.69 9.31
N LEU A 296 30.49 8.53 10.24
CA LEU A 296 31.92 8.40 9.93
C LEU A 296 32.15 7.06 9.22
N ILE A 297 32.62 7.11 7.98
CA ILE A 297 32.92 5.93 7.15
C ILE A 297 34.38 5.50 7.35
N SER A 298 35.31 6.44 7.23
CA SER A 298 36.74 6.20 7.42
C SER A 298 37.39 7.38 8.14
N LYS A 299 38.43 7.08 8.87
CA LYS A 299 39.30 8.06 9.51
C LYS A 299 40.74 7.65 9.24
N GLU A 300 41.49 8.50 8.57
CA GLU A 300 42.91 8.31 8.26
C GLU A 300 43.72 9.23 9.12
N THR A 301 44.83 8.70 9.63
CA THR A 301 45.84 9.48 10.36
C THR A 301 46.56 10.45 9.42
N PRO A 302 47.32 11.47 9.93
CA PRO A 302 48.14 12.32 9.10
C PRO A 302 49.12 11.56 8.23
N GLU A 303 49.69 10.46 8.76
CA GLU A 303 50.65 9.62 8.04
C GLU A 303 49.99 8.84 6.90
N GLU A 304 48.81 8.31 7.11
CA GLU A 304 48.04 7.56 6.09
C GLU A 304 47.48 8.46 4.99
N SER A 305 46.97 9.63 5.36
CA SER A 305 46.32 10.59 4.44
C SER A 305 47.36 11.48 3.72
N GLY A 306 48.59 11.58 4.21
CA GLY A 306 49.60 12.52 3.73
C GLY A 306 49.23 13.99 3.95
N THR A 307 48.30 14.28 4.86
CA THR A 307 47.83 15.63 5.20
C THR A 307 48.23 16.01 6.64
N LEU A 308 48.26 17.31 6.94
CA LEU A 308 48.74 17.80 8.25
C LEU A 308 47.87 17.33 9.43
N PHE A 309 46.54 17.06 9.20
CA PHE A 309 45.57 16.78 10.26
C PHE A 309 44.83 15.44 10.10
N GLY A 310 45.22 14.59 9.15
CA GLY A 310 44.44 13.42 8.77
C GLY A 310 43.14 13.78 8.04
N THR A 311 42.37 12.77 7.65
CA THR A 311 41.10 12.97 6.96
C THR A 311 39.99 12.14 7.58
N CYS A 312 38.76 12.68 7.56
CA CYS A 312 37.54 11.97 7.95
C CYS A 312 36.55 11.98 6.80
N GLU A 313 36.13 10.83 6.38
CA GLU A 313 35.05 10.71 5.35
C GLU A 313 33.71 10.44 6.04
N TYR A 314 32.72 11.27 5.69
CA TYR A 314 31.36 11.13 6.23
C TYR A 314 30.34 10.86 5.12
N LYS A 315 29.45 9.89 5.38
CA LYS A 315 28.20 9.75 4.62
C LYS A 315 27.16 10.61 5.31
N THR A 316 26.59 11.57 4.56
CA THR A 316 25.63 12.54 5.09
C THR A 316 24.21 12.29 4.59
N MET A 317 23.22 12.75 5.35
CA MET A 317 21.82 12.78 4.99
C MET A 317 21.23 14.12 5.44
N ALA A 318 20.08 14.52 4.83
CA ALA A 318 19.38 15.72 5.22
C ALA A 318 17.88 15.56 5.01
N PHE A 319 17.10 16.12 5.92
CA PHE A 319 15.64 16.13 5.91
C PHE A 319 15.15 17.55 6.11
N VAL A 320 14.21 17.99 5.26
CA VAL A 320 13.53 19.28 5.43
C VAL A 320 12.14 19.05 6.02
N THR A 321 11.75 19.90 6.96
CA THR A 321 10.47 19.77 7.67
C THR A 321 9.98 21.13 8.18
N ASN A 322 8.65 21.26 8.35
CA ASN A 322 8.02 22.37 9.08
C ASN A 322 7.67 22.02 10.55
N LEU A 323 8.03 20.82 11.02
CA LEU A 323 7.96 20.47 12.43
C LEU A 323 8.98 21.30 13.20
N THR A 324 8.55 21.93 14.29
CA THR A 324 9.41 22.86 15.03
C THR A 324 10.37 22.13 15.99
N GLU A 325 11.49 22.75 16.32
CA GLU A 325 12.49 22.23 17.25
C GLU A 325 11.94 22.03 18.69
N ASN A 326 11.00 22.87 19.09
CA ASN A 326 10.33 22.77 20.40
C ASN A 326 9.40 21.54 20.51
N GLN A 327 8.96 21.02 19.37
CA GLN A 327 8.03 19.88 19.31
C GLN A 327 8.76 18.56 19.04
N PHE A 328 9.80 18.58 18.16
CA PHE A 328 10.51 17.39 17.72
C PHE A 328 12.02 17.61 17.72
N THR A 329 12.73 16.74 18.44
CA THR A 329 14.19 16.66 18.40
C THR A 329 14.69 16.09 17.06
N CYS A 330 15.97 16.28 16.77
CA CYS A 330 16.62 15.69 15.57
C CYS A 330 16.46 14.16 15.52
N TRP A 331 16.57 13.50 16.67
CA TRP A 331 16.41 12.05 16.77
C TRP A 331 15.00 11.59 16.45
N GLN A 332 13.98 12.30 16.92
CA GLN A 332 12.58 12.01 16.60
C GLN A 332 12.29 12.20 15.11
N ILE A 333 12.83 13.26 14.48
CA ILE A 333 12.70 13.49 13.04
C ILE A 333 13.36 12.37 12.23
N SER A 334 14.58 11.96 12.60
CA SER A 334 15.30 10.87 11.94
C SER A 334 14.52 9.54 12.07
N ASP A 335 14.06 9.19 13.26
CA ASP A 335 13.27 7.98 13.51
C ASP A 335 11.95 8.00 12.72
N LEU A 336 11.26 9.15 12.67
CA LEU A 336 10.06 9.31 11.85
C LEU A 336 10.33 9.06 10.38
N TYR A 337 11.47 9.52 9.86
CA TYR A 337 11.80 9.31 8.45
C TYR A 337 12.22 7.85 8.17
N ASP A 338 13.01 7.24 9.03
CA ASP A 338 13.53 5.87 8.84
C ASP A 338 12.39 4.84 8.74
N LYS A 339 11.29 5.06 9.44
CA LYS A 339 10.07 4.24 9.35
C LYS A 339 9.37 4.30 7.98
N ARG A 340 9.82 5.16 7.05
CA ARG A 340 9.33 5.20 5.67
C ARG A 340 9.78 3.97 4.84
N ALA A 341 10.74 3.18 5.31
CA ALA A 341 11.16 1.94 4.65
C ALA A 341 10.01 0.95 4.37
N ASP A 342 8.90 1.04 5.11
CA ASP A 342 7.69 0.24 4.84
C ASP A 342 7.08 0.51 3.46
N CYS A 343 7.26 1.69 2.87
CA CYS A 343 6.78 2.00 1.53
C CYS A 343 7.45 1.14 0.44
N GLU A 344 8.75 0.88 0.58
CA GLU A 344 9.50 0.00 -0.33
C GLU A 344 8.98 -1.44 -0.25
N ASN A 345 8.67 -1.92 0.96
CA ASN A 345 8.08 -3.24 1.18
C ASN A 345 6.68 -3.36 0.55
N ILE A 346 5.86 -2.30 0.59
CA ILE A 346 4.56 -2.26 -0.09
C ILE A 346 4.74 -2.45 -1.60
N PHE A 347 5.68 -1.73 -2.21
CA PHE A 347 5.93 -1.86 -3.65
C PHE A 347 6.45 -3.23 -4.04
N ASP A 348 7.32 -3.81 -3.23
CA ASP A 348 7.82 -5.17 -3.45
C ASP A 348 6.66 -6.18 -3.43
N GLU A 349 5.82 -6.12 -2.41
CA GLU A 349 4.66 -7.01 -2.29
C GLU A 349 3.65 -6.81 -3.41
N LEU A 350 3.28 -5.56 -3.74
CA LEU A 350 2.33 -5.24 -4.80
C LEU A 350 2.80 -5.74 -6.18
N LYS A 351 4.09 -5.54 -6.49
CA LYS A 351 4.65 -5.96 -7.78
C LYS A 351 4.81 -7.47 -7.90
N ASN A 352 5.27 -8.12 -6.84
CA ASN A 352 5.71 -9.51 -6.88
C ASN A 352 4.64 -10.50 -6.42
N GLN A 353 3.57 -10.01 -5.76
CA GLN A 353 2.56 -10.91 -5.17
C GLN A 353 1.11 -10.51 -5.52
N TRP A 354 0.87 -9.37 -6.19
CA TRP A 354 -0.48 -8.88 -6.49
C TRP A 354 -0.70 -8.52 -7.96
N GLY A 355 0.27 -8.74 -8.81
CA GLY A 355 0.18 -8.42 -10.23
C GLY A 355 0.08 -6.92 -10.55
N PHE A 356 0.39 -6.03 -9.60
CA PHE A 356 0.32 -4.58 -9.79
C PHE A 356 1.13 -4.08 -10.99
N ALA A 357 2.30 -4.68 -11.22
CA ALA A 357 3.11 -4.39 -12.39
C ALA A 357 2.67 -5.17 -13.66
N GLY A 358 1.82 -6.17 -13.52
CA GLY A 358 1.49 -7.13 -14.58
C GLY A 358 0.21 -6.82 -15.34
N PHE A 359 -0.88 -6.44 -14.65
CA PHE A 359 -2.14 -6.09 -15.29
C PHE A 359 -1.99 -4.84 -16.16
N CYS A 360 -1.73 -5.04 -17.44
CA CYS A 360 -1.48 -4.00 -18.42
C CYS A 360 -2.30 -4.22 -19.68
N SER A 361 -2.78 -3.13 -20.27
CA SER A 361 -3.52 -3.11 -21.54
C SER A 361 -2.92 -2.06 -22.47
N GLN A 362 -3.35 -2.04 -23.74
CA GLN A 362 -2.99 -0.99 -24.68
C GLN A 362 -3.50 0.39 -24.23
N LYS A 363 -4.62 0.43 -23.52
CA LYS A 363 -5.22 1.65 -22.97
C LYS A 363 -4.72 1.93 -21.55
N GLN A 364 -4.30 3.17 -21.27
CA GLN A 364 -3.79 3.56 -19.97
C GLN A 364 -4.86 3.49 -18.88
N ASN A 365 -6.09 3.94 -19.17
CA ASN A 365 -7.21 3.88 -18.22
C ASN A 365 -7.54 2.44 -17.77
N VAL A 366 -7.41 1.44 -18.65
CA VAL A 366 -7.58 0.03 -18.26
C VAL A 366 -6.50 -0.42 -17.29
N THR A 367 -5.24 -0.03 -17.57
CA THR A 367 -4.10 -0.33 -16.71
C THR A 367 -4.24 0.34 -15.33
N GLU A 368 -4.67 1.60 -15.32
CA GLU A 368 -4.90 2.36 -14.10
C GLU A 368 -6.03 1.78 -13.26
N PHE A 369 -7.18 1.50 -13.89
CA PHE A 369 -8.31 0.93 -13.15
C PHE A 369 -8.00 -0.46 -12.61
N ALA A 370 -7.23 -1.26 -13.33
CA ALA A 370 -6.70 -2.54 -12.83
C ALA A 370 -5.79 -2.34 -11.62
N ALA A 371 -4.90 -1.33 -11.63
CA ALA A 371 -4.06 -0.99 -10.49
C ALA A 371 -4.90 -0.60 -9.26
N ARG A 372 -5.92 0.25 -9.43
CA ARG A 372 -6.86 0.66 -8.37
C ARG A 372 -7.61 -0.55 -7.76
N MET A 373 -8.13 -1.43 -8.60
CA MET A 373 -8.80 -2.67 -8.15
C MET A 373 -7.82 -3.64 -7.46
N THR A 374 -6.57 -3.67 -7.89
CA THR A 374 -5.52 -4.46 -7.25
C THR A 374 -5.22 -3.92 -5.84
N LEU A 375 -5.11 -2.60 -5.67
CA LEU A 375 -4.94 -1.98 -4.36
C LEU A 375 -6.13 -2.24 -3.43
N LEU A 376 -7.36 -2.16 -3.95
CA LEU A 376 -8.54 -2.53 -3.17
C LEU A 376 -8.46 -3.97 -2.67
N SER A 377 -8.11 -4.90 -3.56
CA SER A 377 -7.97 -6.33 -3.20
C SER A 377 -6.87 -6.55 -2.16
N TYR A 378 -5.74 -5.85 -2.32
CA TYR A 378 -4.63 -5.84 -1.38
C TYR A 378 -5.05 -5.33 0.01
N ASN A 379 -5.72 -4.18 0.08
CA ASN A 379 -6.20 -3.60 1.33
C ASN A 379 -7.18 -4.53 2.04
N LEU A 380 -8.17 -5.04 1.32
CA LEU A 380 -9.20 -5.93 1.89
C LEU A 380 -8.58 -7.21 2.45
N TRP A 381 -7.66 -7.84 1.70
CA TRP A 381 -6.97 -9.04 2.16
C TRP A 381 -6.06 -8.74 3.37
N SER A 382 -5.31 -7.66 3.34
CA SER A 382 -4.45 -7.24 4.44
C SER A 382 -5.25 -7.02 5.74
N LEU A 383 -6.43 -6.38 5.64
CA LEU A 383 -7.34 -6.18 6.77
C LEU A 383 -7.93 -7.50 7.27
N PHE A 384 -8.35 -8.38 6.37
CA PHE A 384 -8.87 -9.70 6.72
C PHE A 384 -7.83 -10.57 7.46
N VAL A 385 -6.59 -10.57 7.00
CA VAL A 385 -5.51 -11.35 7.62
C VAL A 385 -5.23 -10.90 9.07
N ARG A 386 -5.56 -9.66 9.45
CA ARG A 386 -5.41 -9.16 10.84
C ARG A 386 -6.30 -9.87 11.86
N PHE A 387 -7.36 -10.53 11.45
CA PHE A 387 -8.10 -11.41 12.36
C PHE A 387 -7.27 -12.61 12.83
N PHE A 388 -6.30 -13.04 12.03
CA PHE A 388 -5.41 -14.17 12.35
C PHE A 388 -4.08 -13.73 12.94
N ASN A 389 -3.64 -12.51 12.61
CA ASN A 389 -2.36 -11.95 13.03
C ASN A 389 -2.52 -10.46 13.37
N ILE A 390 -2.79 -10.17 14.65
CA ILE A 390 -3.33 -8.88 15.10
C ILE A 390 -2.34 -7.73 14.94
N ASP A 391 -1.06 -7.95 15.23
CA ASP A 391 -0.09 -6.87 15.43
C ASP A 391 0.84 -6.64 14.24
N THR A 392 0.99 -7.61 13.34
CA THR A 392 1.95 -7.53 12.26
C THR A 392 1.30 -7.79 10.91
N HIS A 393 1.72 -7.02 9.91
CA HIS A 393 1.38 -7.31 8.52
C HIS A 393 1.95 -8.66 8.11
N GLN A 394 1.17 -9.46 7.40
CA GLN A 394 1.61 -10.72 6.82
C GLN A 394 1.41 -10.67 5.31
N GLU A 395 2.53 -10.70 4.58
CA GLU A 395 2.53 -10.65 3.13
C GLU A 395 1.67 -11.75 2.49
N ALA A 396 1.14 -11.44 1.31
CA ALA A 396 0.22 -12.30 0.59
C ALA A 396 0.79 -13.71 0.32
N LYS A 397 2.07 -13.83 0.00
CA LYS A 397 2.74 -15.12 -0.23
C LYS A 397 2.53 -16.11 0.91
N ASN A 398 2.67 -15.65 2.14
CA ASN A 398 2.52 -16.49 3.34
C ASN A 398 1.06 -16.59 3.78
N SER A 399 0.32 -15.47 3.78
CA SER A 399 -1.06 -15.43 4.24
C SER A 399 -2.01 -16.22 3.35
N ARG A 400 -1.79 -16.24 2.03
CA ARG A 400 -2.56 -17.08 1.09
C ARG A 400 -2.42 -18.56 1.40
N GLN A 401 -1.20 -19.06 1.64
CA GLN A 401 -0.96 -20.46 2.00
C GLN A 401 -1.60 -20.84 3.35
N ASN A 402 -1.61 -19.89 4.29
CA ASN A 402 -2.11 -20.16 5.63
C ASN A 402 -3.64 -20.06 5.73
N PHE A 403 -4.25 -19.09 5.04
CA PHE A 403 -5.64 -18.70 5.29
C PHE A 403 -6.56 -18.78 4.06
N MET A 404 -6.03 -18.82 2.83
CA MET A 404 -6.81 -18.90 1.62
C MET A 404 -6.84 -20.31 1.04
N LEU A 405 -5.65 -20.93 0.86
CA LEU A 405 -5.48 -22.26 0.25
C LEU A 405 -5.85 -23.35 1.25
N LEU A 406 -7.14 -23.50 1.49
CA LEU A 406 -7.73 -24.50 2.38
C LEU A 406 -8.65 -25.41 1.57
N PRO A 407 -8.24 -26.66 1.27
CA PRO A 407 -9.11 -27.61 0.58
C PRO A 407 -10.44 -27.74 1.31
N ALA A 408 -11.55 -27.55 0.61
CA ALA A 408 -12.86 -27.54 1.23
C ALA A 408 -13.94 -28.11 0.31
N LYS A 409 -15.03 -28.56 0.93
CA LYS A 409 -16.21 -29.08 0.28
C LYS A 409 -17.46 -28.32 0.71
N LEU A 410 -18.21 -27.80 -0.26
CA LEU A 410 -19.53 -27.24 -0.01
C LEU A 410 -20.56 -28.36 0.10
N VAL A 411 -21.19 -28.46 1.26
CA VAL A 411 -22.29 -29.37 1.53
C VAL A 411 -23.58 -28.55 1.61
N LYS A 412 -24.55 -28.85 0.74
CA LYS A 412 -25.86 -28.20 0.71
C LYS A 412 -26.91 -29.14 1.27
N THR A 413 -27.64 -28.68 2.25
CA THR A 413 -28.90 -29.29 2.71
C THR A 413 -30.05 -28.36 2.32
N SER A 414 -31.30 -28.79 2.46
CA SER A 414 -32.48 -27.99 2.05
C SER A 414 -32.55 -26.58 2.67
N ARG A 415 -31.90 -26.34 3.81
CA ARG A 415 -31.95 -25.10 4.57
C ARG A 415 -30.60 -24.48 4.95
N GLN A 416 -29.49 -25.21 4.77
CA GLN A 416 -28.17 -24.76 5.23
C GLN A 416 -27.08 -25.08 4.22
N LYS A 417 -26.09 -24.21 4.17
CA LYS A 417 -24.83 -24.41 3.47
C LYS A 417 -23.73 -24.58 4.52
N ARG A 418 -22.95 -25.64 4.39
CA ARG A 418 -21.81 -25.92 5.26
C ARG A 418 -20.56 -26.07 4.41
N ILE A 419 -19.46 -25.53 4.89
CA ILE A 419 -18.14 -25.71 4.28
C ILE A 419 -17.32 -26.63 5.19
N ASP A 420 -16.95 -27.79 4.69
CA ASP A 420 -16.07 -28.73 5.37
C ASP A 420 -14.64 -28.48 4.90
N ILE A 421 -13.78 -27.99 5.79
CA ILE A 421 -12.37 -27.66 5.51
C ILE A 421 -11.50 -28.85 5.92
N SER A 422 -10.60 -29.27 5.01
CA SER A 422 -9.67 -30.37 5.25
C SER A 422 -8.28 -29.83 5.59
N VAL A 423 -7.97 -29.77 6.88
CA VAL A 423 -6.67 -29.35 7.42
C VAL A 423 -6.34 -30.17 8.67
N ASN A 424 -5.06 -30.19 9.07
CA ASN A 424 -4.70 -30.84 10.35
C ASN A 424 -5.16 -29.99 11.54
N GLU A 425 -5.25 -30.62 12.72
CA GLU A 425 -5.78 -30.00 13.93
C GLU A 425 -5.02 -28.75 14.36
N LYS A 426 -3.70 -28.73 14.31
CA LYS A 426 -2.87 -27.58 14.64
C LYS A 426 -3.16 -26.37 13.76
N LYS A 427 -3.34 -26.59 12.45
CA LYS A 427 -3.71 -25.52 11.49
C LYS A 427 -5.15 -25.07 11.75
N TRP A 428 -6.04 -26.02 12.07
CA TRP A 428 -7.43 -25.71 12.38
C TRP A 428 -7.58 -24.79 13.59
N GLU A 429 -6.90 -25.08 14.70
CA GLU A 429 -6.97 -24.23 15.89
C GLU A 429 -6.53 -22.80 15.63
N LYS A 430 -5.47 -22.59 14.84
CA LYS A 430 -5.02 -21.24 14.43
C LYS A 430 -6.07 -20.53 13.59
N ILE A 431 -6.67 -21.21 12.62
CA ILE A 431 -7.70 -20.66 11.73
C ILE A 431 -8.98 -20.35 12.52
N LYS A 432 -9.40 -21.26 13.38
CA LYS A 432 -10.59 -21.14 14.24
C LYS A 432 -10.53 -19.87 15.09
N GLN A 433 -9.41 -19.58 15.75
CA GLN A 433 -9.23 -18.36 16.53
C GLN A 433 -9.42 -17.09 15.69
N GLY A 434 -8.91 -17.08 14.46
CA GLY A 434 -9.12 -15.97 13.52
C GLY A 434 -10.58 -15.81 13.12
N TYR A 435 -11.25 -16.91 12.83
CA TYR A 435 -12.69 -16.91 12.51
C TYR A 435 -13.56 -16.49 13.71
N GLU A 436 -13.24 -16.90 14.93
CA GLU A 436 -13.95 -16.47 16.14
C GLU A 436 -13.84 -14.95 16.35
N ARG A 437 -12.64 -14.35 16.14
CA ARG A 437 -12.45 -12.90 16.18
C ARG A 437 -13.26 -12.20 15.09
N MET A 438 -13.27 -12.75 13.87
CA MET A 438 -14.05 -12.20 12.77
C MET A 438 -15.56 -12.27 13.06
N ILE A 439 -16.06 -13.39 13.57
CA ILE A 439 -17.48 -13.54 13.96
C ILE A 439 -17.85 -12.56 15.08
N SER A 440 -16.97 -12.37 16.06
CA SER A 440 -17.17 -11.36 17.11
C SER A 440 -17.23 -9.96 16.52
N TRP A 441 -16.38 -9.64 15.57
CA TRP A 441 -16.40 -8.37 14.84
C TRP A 441 -17.69 -8.19 14.03
N LEU A 442 -18.12 -9.22 13.26
CA LEU A 442 -19.36 -9.20 12.50
C LEU A 442 -20.60 -8.96 13.37
N ASN A 443 -20.59 -9.45 14.60
CA ASN A 443 -21.71 -9.33 15.55
C ASN A 443 -21.65 -8.05 16.40
N SER A 444 -20.63 -7.21 16.25
CA SER A 444 -20.54 -5.94 17.00
C SER A 444 -21.48 -4.89 16.43
N ASN A 445 -22.08 -4.05 17.31
CA ASN A 445 -22.99 -2.99 16.89
C ASN A 445 -22.35 -1.87 16.07
N ALA A 446 -21.01 -1.76 16.12
CA ALA A 446 -20.23 -0.76 15.40
C ALA A 446 -18.84 -1.37 15.07
N PRO A 447 -18.76 -2.27 14.10
CA PRO A 447 -17.52 -2.96 13.79
C PRO A 447 -16.47 -1.95 13.29
N GLN A 448 -15.37 -1.82 14.03
CA GLN A 448 -14.23 -1.00 13.63
C GLN A 448 -13.13 -1.89 13.05
N LEU A 449 -12.51 -1.40 11.98
CA LEU A 449 -11.38 -2.10 11.38
C LEU A 449 -10.16 -2.10 12.30
N ASN A 450 -9.53 -3.24 12.44
CA ASN A 450 -8.24 -3.33 13.11
C ASN A 450 -7.13 -2.87 12.15
N LEU A 451 -6.61 -1.66 12.37
CA LEU A 451 -5.49 -1.12 11.59
C LEU A 451 -4.11 -1.48 12.21
N GLY A 452 -4.10 -2.18 13.34
CA GLY A 452 -2.90 -2.59 14.06
C GLY A 452 -2.46 -1.58 15.13
N SER A 453 -1.69 -2.05 16.09
CA SER A 453 -1.20 -1.26 17.23
C SER A 453 -0.20 -0.15 16.82
N THR A 454 0.56 -0.37 15.75
CA THR A 454 1.57 0.59 15.28
C THR A 454 0.97 1.94 14.94
N ILE A 455 -0.16 1.98 14.21
CA ILE A 455 -0.80 3.25 13.86
C ILE A 455 -1.40 3.93 15.09
N ALA A 456 -1.99 3.16 16.02
CA ALA A 456 -2.52 3.70 17.26
C ALA A 456 -1.41 4.32 18.10
N ASN A 457 -0.26 3.67 18.22
CA ASN A 457 0.90 4.19 18.96
C ASN A 457 1.45 5.47 18.32
N VAL A 458 1.52 5.55 16.99
CA VAL A 458 1.91 6.76 16.27
C VAL A 458 0.91 7.88 16.54
N ALA A 459 -0.38 7.62 16.45
CA ALA A 459 -1.44 8.59 16.71
C ALA A 459 -1.40 9.14 18.15
N ILE A 460 -1.17 8.26 19.13
CA ILE A 460 -1.02 8.66 20.54
C ILE A 460 0.22 9.53 20.73
N ALA A 461 1.37 9.12 20.18
CA ALA A 461 2.61 9.88 20.30
C ALA A 461 2.48 11.29 19.70
N PHE A 462 1.79 11.44 18.57
CA PHE A 462 1.54 12.76 18.00
C PHE A 462 0.54 13.58 18.81
N ARG A 463 -0.57 12.99 19.22
CA ARG A 463 -1.54 13.68 20.07
C ARG A 463 -0.87 14.25 21.31
N ASP A 464 -0.03 13.46 22.00
CA ASP A 464 0.63 13.87 23.23
C ASP A 464 1.66 14.99 23.02
N GLN A 465 2.24 15.12 21.82
CA GLN A 465 3.11 16.24 21.45
C GLN A 465 2.36 17.56 21.21
N PHE A 466 1.10 17.49 20.76
CA PHE A 466 0.31 18.66 20.37
C PHE A 466 -0.78 19.04 21.38
N THR A 467 -1.08 18.19 22.34
CA THR A 467 -1.97 18.56 23.44
C THR A 467 -1.20 19.55 24.33
N PRO A 468 -1.69 20.80 24.54
CA PRO A 468 -1.05 21.72 25.46
C PRO A 468 -0.93 21.01 26.82
N LYS A 469 0.26 20.94 27.37
CA LYS A 469 0.43 20.54 28.74
C LYS A 469 -0.35 21.56 29.55
N LEU A 470 -1.51 21.17 30.09
CA LEU A 470 -2.21 21.94 31.08
C LEU A 470 -1.21 22.06 32.24
N GLU A 471 -0.54 23.20 32.36
CA GLU A 471 0.20 23.56 33.56
C GLU A 471 -0.85 23.68 34.67
N PHE A 472 -0.95 22.63 35.47
CA PHE A 472 -1.57 22.74 36.78
C PHE A 472 -0.64 23.60 37.62
N ASN A 473 -0.82 24.93 37.57
CA ASN A 473 -0.32 25.81 38.59
C ASN A 473 -1.08 25.46 39.86
N CYS A 474 -0.40 24.69 40.77
CA CYS A 474 -0.79 24.55 42.18
C CYS A 474 -0.45 25.81 42.96
#